data_cf3ce8bc4e199025ca393a1e20dee678
#
_entry.id   cf3ce8bc4e199025ca393a1e20dee678
#
_cell.length_a   1.000
_cell.length_b   1.000
_cell.length_c   1.000
_cell.angle_alpha   90.00
_cell.angle_beta   90.00
_cell.angle_gamma   90.00
#
_symmetry.space_group_name_H-M   'P 1'
#
loop_
_entity.id
_entity.type
_entity.pdbx_description
1 polymer ?
#
loop_
_entity_poly.entity_id
_entity_poly.type
_entity_poly.pdbx_seq_one_letter_code
_entity_poly.pdbx_strand_id
1 'polypeptide(L)'
;MKKMIALFLFVSALTASAQENLKTDFQAYTNLLVKKDFDKALDYMNDGMFKIVPKTQLIEILEQTFNNPQIDIDMSATPVLSDFSEVKTIGGQHYVKFKNLSVIKMRFNMIDDSLKTAEENKTMLESVKQALVTQFGSENVSYDEKTKFFTLKANKPVIASSADKKKWRFTTVDSDAQKPLLEQFIPKELLD
;
A
#
# COMPACT_ATOMS: atom_id res chain seq x y z
N MET A 1 36.59 27.10 5.42
CA MET A 1 35.14 27.15 5.69
C MET A 1 34.27 27.12 4.41
N LYS A 2 34.57 27.87 3.34
CA LYS A 2 33.73 27.89 2.10
C LYS A 2 33.61 26.50 1.38
N LYS A 3 34.65 25.64 1.41
CA LYS A 3 34.63 24.29 0.78
C LYS A 3 33.75 23.27 1.54
N MET A 4 33.59 23.39 2.87
CA MET A 4 32.72 22.50 3.64
C MET A 4 31.22 22.83 3.44
N ILE A 5 30.88 24.09 3.24
CA ILE A 5 29.50 24.53 3.00
C ILE A 5 28.99 24.00 1.63
N ALA A 6 29.86 23.99 0.59
CA ALA A 6 29.51 23.46 -0.72
C ALA A 6 29.26 21.94 -0.72
N LEU A 7 30.00 21.19 0.10
CA LEU A 7 29.79 19.74 0.24
C LEU A 7 28.46 19.41 0.93
N PHE A 8 28.07 20.18 1.95
CA PHE A 8 26.81 20.00 2.67
C PHE A 8 25.59 20.31 1.79
N LEU A 9 25.67 21.35 0.95
CA LEU A 9 24.61 21.69 -0.01
C LEU A 9 24.45 20.63 -1.11
N PHE A 10 25.51 19.95 -1.52
CA PHE A 10 25.45 18.90 -2.54
C PHE A 10 24.79 17.60 -2.02
N VAL A 11 25.03 17.24 -0.76
CA VAL A 11 24.41 16.07 -0.10
C VAL A 11 22.90 16.29 0.09
N SER A 12 22.47 17.48 0.47
CA SER A 12 21.04 17.79 0.65
C SER A 12 20.27 17.83 -0.67
N ALA A 13 20.88 18.24 -1.76
CA ALA A 13 20.24 18.23 -3.09
C ALA A 13 20.01 16.79 -3.62
N LEU A 14 20.93 15.86 -3.35
CA LEU A 14 20.79 14.45 -3.75
C LEU A 14 19.68 13.71 -2.97
N THR A 15 19.47 14.04 -1.71
CA THR A 15 18.41 13.46 -0.89
C THR A 15 17.03 13.94 -1.33
N ALA A 16 16.89 15.24 -1.66
CA ALA A 16 15.64 15.81 -2.17
C ALA A 16 15.22 15.19 -3.50
N SER A 17 16.15 15.03 -4.44
CA SER A 17 15.88 14.38 -5.74
C SER A 17 15.49 12.90 -5.60
N ALA A 18 16.14 12.16 -4.70
CA ALA A 18 15.81 10.76 -4.44
C ALA A 18 14.39 10.61 -3.86
N GLN A 19 13.99 11.51 -2.97
CA GLN A 19 12.64 11.50 -2.37
C GLN A 19 11.57 11.90 -3.40
N GLU A 20 11.87 12.81 -4.32
CA GLU A 20 10.94 13.19 -5.38
C GLU A 20 10.71 12.04 -6.36
N ASN A 21 11.77 11.34 -6.79
CA ASN A 21 11.67 10.15 -7.61
C ASN A 21 10.84 9.06 -6.93
N LEU A 22 11.06 8.84 -5.62
CA LEU A 22 10.29 7.88 -4.83
C LEU A 22 8.78 8.21 -4.83
N LYS A 23 8.41 9.47 -4.60
CA LYS A 23 7.01 9.91 -4.61
C LYS A 23 6.38 9.73 -5.99
N THR A 24 7.11 10.06 -7.06
CA THR A 24 6.68 9.91 -8.44
C THR A 24 6.42 8.44 -8.78
N ASP A 25 7.33 7.55 -8.41
CA ASP A 25 7.19 6.11 -8.64
C ASP A 25 6.03 5.52 -7.81
N PHE A 26 5.86 5.96 -6.55
CA PHE A 26 4.74 5.49 -5.73
C PHE A 26 3.39 5.97 -6.27
N GLN A 27 3.32 7.20 -6.78
CA GLN A 27 2.13 7.71 -7.47
C GLN A 27 1.83 6.91 -8.74
N ALA A 28 2.84 6.58 -9.53
CA ALA A 28 2.69 5.74 -10.73
C ALA A 28 2.17 4.34 -10.37
N TYR A 29 2.74 3.72 -9.33
CA TYR A 29 2.29 2.44 -8.77
C TYR A 29 0.81 2.49 -8.37
N THR A 30 0.42 3.49 -7.59
CA THR A 30 -0.97 3.67 -7.14
C THR A 30 -1.93 3.86 -8.31
N ASN A 31 -1.55 4.68 -9.30
CA ASN A 31 -2.35 4.90 -10.50
C ASN A 31 -2.59 3.62 -11.32
N LEU A 32 -1.57 2.75 -11.40
CA LEU A 32 -1.69 1.47 -12.09
C LEU A 32 -2.63 0.50 -11.35
N LEU A 33 -2.56 0.47 -10.01
CA LEU A 33 -3.50 -0.32 -9.20
C LEU A 33 -4.95 0.15 -9.40
N VAL A 34 -5.19 1.46 -9.37
CA VAL A 34 -6.53 2.04 -9.60
C VAL A 34 -7.05 1.71 -11.00
N LYS A 35 -6.17 1.71 -12.00
CA LYS A 35 -6.51 1.33 -13.39
C LYS A 35 -6.62 -0.18 -13.60
N LYS A 36 -6.32 -0.99 -12.58
CA LYS A 36 -6.26 -2.45 -12.63
C LYS A 36 -5.23 -2.98 -13.66
N ASP A 37 -4.20 -2.19 -13.97
CA ASP A 37 -3.06 -2.63 -14.79
C ASP A 37 -2.04 -3.32 -13.87
N PHE A 38 -2.43 -4.49 -13.36
CA PHE A 38 -1.70 -5.19 -12.30
C PHE A 38 -0.33 -5.68 -12.77
N ASP A 39 -0.18 -6.06 -14.02
CA ASP A 39 1.12 -6.49 -14.54
C ASP A 39 2.17 -5.38 -14.41
N LYS A 40 1.83 -4.15 -14.84
CA LYS A 40 2.71 -3.00 -14.69
C LYS A 40 2.82 -2.50 -13.26
N ALA A 41 1.74 -2.59 -12.46
CA ALA A 41 1.80 -2.22 -11.05
C ALA A 41 2.81 -3.07 -10.30
N LEU A 42 2.85 -4.38 -10.54
CA LEU A 42 3.78 -5.29 -9.89
C LEU A 42 5.26 -5.05 -10.27
N ASP A 43 5.57 -4.34 -11.36
CA ASP A 43 6.94 -3.90 -11.66
C ASP A 43 7.50 -2.89 -10.64
N TYR A 44 6.61 -2.27 -9.85
CA TYR A 44 6.98 -1.41 -8.72
C TYR A 44 7.10 -2.15 -7.39
N MET A 45 6.82 -3.44 -7.34
CA MET A 45 7.08 -4.25 -6.15
C MET A 45 8.53 -4.70 -6.08
N ASN A 46 9.03 -4.95 -4.87
CA ASN A 46 10.37 -5.52 -4.68
C ASN A 46 10.43 -6.92 -5.29
N ASP A 47 11.46 -7.18 -6.11
CA ASP A 47 11.65 -8.47 -6.82
C ASP A 47 11.76 -9.67 -5.87
N GLY A 48 12.19 -9.44 -4.62
CA GLY A 48 12.24 -10.47 -3.60
C GLY A 48 10.87 -11.08 -3.28
N MET A 49 9.79 -10.31 -3.45
CA MET A 49 8.43 -10.81 -3.28
C MET A 49 8.10 -11.92 -4.28
N PHE A 50 8.60 -11.83 -5.51
CA PHE A 50 8.31 -12.83 -6.56
C PHE A 50 9.05 -14.16 -6.36
N LYS A 51 10.01 -14.21 -5.46
CA LYS A 51 10.63 -15.47 -5.01
C LYS A 51 9.73 -16.23 -4.03
N ILE A 52 8.83 -15.52 -3.36
CA ILE A 52 7.89 -16.08 -2.38
C ILE A 52 6.58 -16.44 -3.07
N VAL A 53 6.01 -15.49 -3.83
CA VAL A 53 4.79 -15.66 -4.61
C VAL A 53 5.08 -15.24 -6.05
N PRO A 54 4.94 -16.13 -7.03
CA PRO A 54 5.15 -15.80 -8.45
C PRO A 54 4.31 -14.60 -8.89
N LYS A 55 4.87 -13.72 -9.74
CA LYS A 55 4.21 -12.51 -10.25
C LYS A 55 2.84 -12.85 -10.87
N THR A 56 2.75 -13.93 -11.66
CA THR A 56 1.51 -14.38 -12.28
C THR A 56 0.42 -14.72 -11.27
N GLN A 57 0.78 -15.40 -10.18
CA GLN A 57 -0.16 -15.73 -9.11
C GLN A 57 -0.64 -14.46 -8.37
N LEU A 58 0.23 -13.48 -8.16
CA LEU A 58 -0.18 -12.18 -7.57
C LEU A 58 -1.14 -11.43 -8.48
N ILE A 59 -0.93 -11.45 -9.81
CA ILE A 59 -1.86 -10.88 -10.78
C ILE A 59 -3.23 -11.55 -10.67
N GLU A 60 -3.29 -12.89 -10.68
CA GLU A 60 -4.53 -13.65 -10.55
C GLU A 60 -5.29 -13.29 -9.25
N ILE A 61 -4.58 -13.20 -8.12
CA ILE A 61 -5.18 -12.80 -6.84
C ILE A 61 -5.76 -11.38 -6.91
N LEU A 62 -5.03 -10.43 -7.48
CA LEU A 62 -5.50 -9.06 -7.64
C LEU A 62 -6.70 -8.99 -8.58
N GLU A 63 -6.65 -9.68 -9.73
CA GLU A 63 -7.78 -9.75 -10.66
C GLU A 63 -9.03 -10.34 -10.02
N GLN A 64 -8.90 -11.45 -9.29
CA GLN A 64 -10.01 -12.08 -8.58
C GLN A 64 -10.59 -11.15 -7.50
N THR A 65 -9.73 -10.40 -6.79
CA THR A 65 -10.16 -9.47 -5.75
C THR A 65 -10.90 -8.27 -6.33
N PHE A 66 -10.31 -7.63 -7.33
CA PHE A 66 -10.83 -6.36 -7.88
C PHE A 66 -11.94 -6.54 -8.93
N ASN A 67 -12.11 -7.76 -9.45
CA ASN A 67 -13.18 -8.10 -10.38
C ASN A 67 -14.25 -9.00 -9.75
N ASN A 68 -14.23 -9.14 -8.41
CA ASN A 68 -15.24 -9.91 -7.70
C ASN A 68 -16.62 -9.23 -7.81
N PRO A 69 -17.64 -9.86 -8.40
CA PRO A 69 -18.96 -9.26 -8.56
C PRO A 69 -19.71 -9.04 -7.25
N GLN A 70 -19.25 -9.63 -6.15
CA GLN A 70 -19.83 -9.46 -4.82
C GLN A 70 -19.33 -8.20 -4.09
N ILE A 71 -18.27 -7.56 -4.59
CA ILE A 71 -17.61 -6.45 -3.91
C ILE A 71 -17.22 -5.38 -4.92
N ASP A 72 -17.73 -4.17 -4.78
CA ASP A 72 -17.22 -3.01 -5.49
C ASP A 72 -16.08 -2.38 -4.68
N ILE A 73 -14.94 -2.17 -5.29
CA ILE A 73 -13.76 -1.56 -4.67
C ILE A 73 -13.43 -0.27 -5.43
N ASP A 74 -13.36 0.85 -4.69
CA ASP A 74 -12.92 2.15 -5.17
C ASP A 74 -11.72 2.61 -4.32
N MET A 75 -10.61 2.92 -4.95
CA MET A 75 -9.37 3.34 -4.31
C MET A 75 -9.00 4.77 -4.73
N SER A 76 -8.50 5.56 -3.78
CA SER A 76 -7.94 6.87 -4.10
C SER A 76 -6.71 6.73 -4.99
N ALA A 77 -6.69 7.44 -6.11
CA ALA A 77 -5.54 7.53 -7.00
C ALA A 77 -4.39 8.38 -6.41
N THR A 78 -4.67 9.18 -5.38
CA THR A 78 -3.67 10.08 -4.77
C THR A 78 -3.23 9.51 -3.42
N PRO A 79 -2.01 8.96 -3.31
CA PRO A 79 -1.48 8.49 -2.03
C PRO A 79 -1.16 9.65 -1.11
N VAL A 80 -1.38 9.48 0.19
CA VAL A 80 -0.96 10.42 1.22
C VAL A 80 0.24 9.82 1.94
N LEU A 81 1.44 10.36 1.66
CA LEU A 81 2.71 9.85 2.14
C LEU A 81 3.26 10.73 3.27
N SER A 82 3.72 10.09 4.35
CA SER A 82 4.27 10.77 5.53
C SER A 82 5.43 10.00 6.15
N ASP A 83 6.07 10.59 7.16
CA ASP A 83 7.06 9.96 8.04
C ASP A 83 8.25 9.34 7.27
N PHE A 84 8.77 10.06 6.28
CA PHE A 84 9.93 9.60 5.53
C PHE A 84 11.18 9.53 6.39
N SER A 85 11.83 8.36 6.42
CA SER A 85 13.17 8.22 6.98
C SER A 85 14.22 8.84 6.07
N GLU A 86 15.43 9.03 6.61
CA GLU A 86 16.60 9.25 5.77
C GLU A 86 16.89 8.01 4.89
N VAL A 87 17.61 8.24 3.79
CA VAL A 87 18.06 7.16 2.90
C VAL A 87 19.15 6.35 3.62
N LYS A 88 18.89 5.07 3.87
CA LYS A 88 19.90 4.11 4.34
C LYS A 88 20.47 3.32 3.18
N THR A 89 21.76 3.03 3.22
CA THR A 89 22.42 2.17 2.22
C THR A 89 22.93 0.91 2.92
N ILE A 90 22.39 -0.24 2.50
CA ILE A 90 22.70 -1.55 3.08
C ILE A 90 22.98 -2.51 1.92
N GLY A 91 24.14 -3.16 1.90
CA GLY A 91 24.51 -4.11 0.85
C GLY A 91 24.50 -3.54 -0.57
N GLY A 92 24.77 -2.24 -0.72
CA GLY A 92 24.73 -1.55 -2.02
C GLY A 92 23.34 -1.12 -2.49
N GLN A 93 22.29 -1.47 -1.78
CA GLN A 93 20.92 -1.02 -2.01
C GLN A 93 20.56 0.18 -1.12
N HIS A 94 19.76 1.07 -1.64
CA HIS A 94 19.23 2.24 -0.93
C HIS A 94 17.82 1.96 -0.46
N TYR A 95 17.50 2.35 0.78
CA TYR A 95 16.20 2.13 1.40
C TYR A 95 15.66 3.41 2.02
N VAL A 96 14.35 3.58 1.96
CA VAL A 96 13.60 4.62 2.66
C VAL A 96 12.36 3.98 3.28
N LYS A 97 12.11 4.25 4.57
CA LYS A 97 10.84 3.92 5.23
C LYS A 97 9.92 5.13 5.14
N PHE A 98 8.65 4.90 4.90
CA PHE A 98 7.63 5.94 4.97
C PHE A 98 6.27 5.32 5.32
N LYS A 99 5.26 6.14 5.58
CA LYS A 99 3.89 5.68 5.75
C LYS A 99 3.04 6.11 4.56
N ASN A 100 2.13 5.24 4.16
CA ASN A 100 1.10 5.52 3.18
C ASN A 100 -0.28 5.39 3.84
N LEU A 101 -1.03 6.50 3.87
CA LEU A 101 -2.43 6.49 4.22
C LEU A 101 -3.25 6.22 2.97
N SER A 102 -3.77 5.00 2.87
CA SER A 102 -4.70 4.59 1.82
C SER A 102 -6.14 4.79 2.27
N VAL A 103 -6.97 5.32 1.39
CA VAL A 103 -8.43 5.37 1.57
C VAL A 103 -9.06 4.46 0.54
N ILE A 104 -9.74 3.44 1.00
CA ILE A 104 -10.41 2.42 0.18
C ILE A 104 -11.89 2.47 0.49
N LYS A 105 -12.72 2.51 -0.53
CA LYS A 105 -14.17 2.35 -0.39
C LYS A 105 -14.56 0.98 -0.90
N MET A 106 -15.40 0.29 -0.13
CA MET A 106 -15.89 -1.05 -0.47
C MET A 106 -17.40 -1.12 -0.28
N ARG A 107 -18.10 -1.67 -1.28
CA ARG A 107 -19.52 -2.01 -1.17
C ARG A 107 -19.68 -3.51 -1.38
N PHE A 108 -20.39 -4.13 -0.46
CA PHE A 108 -20.67 -5.56 -0.48
C PHE A 108 -22.07 -5.79 -1.01
N ASN A 109 -22.20 -6.28 -2.24
CA ASN A 109 -23.49 -6.41 -2.94
C ASN A 109 -24.45 -7.43 -2.26
N MET A 110 -23.91 -8.27 -1.38
CA MET A 110 -24.70 -9.21 -0.59
C MET A 110 -25.48 -8.56 0.57
N ILE A 111 -25.18 -7.30 0.94
CA ILE A 111 -25.79 -6.63 2.09
C ILE A 111 -27.21 -6.13 1.77
N ASP A 112 -27.42 -5.57 0.58
CA ASP A 112 -28.76 -5.07 0.17
C ASP A 112 -29.41 -6.01 -0.86
N ASP A 113 -29.35 -7.31 -0.59
CA ASP A 113 -29.95 -8.32 -1.45
C ASP A 113 -31.47 -8.26 -1.36
N SER A 114 -32.14 -8.00 -2.48
CA SER A 114 -33.60 -7.90 -2.57
C SER A 114 -34.31 -9.24 -2.33
N LEU A 115 -33.57 -10.35 -2.35
CA LEU A 115 -34.09 -11.69 -2.05
C LEU A 115 -34.07 -12.01 -0.54
N LYS A 116 -33.49 -11.11 0.28
CA LYS A 116 -33.40 -11.25 1.74
C LYS A 116 -34.37 -10.31 2.44
N THR A 117 -34.75 -10.70 3.67
CA THR A 117 -35.51 -9.84 4.55
C THR A 117 -34.66 -8.66 5.05
N ALA A 118 -35.33 -7.59 5.53
CA ALA A 118 -34.65 -6.45 6.13
C ALA A 118 -33.77 -6.85 7.33
N GLU A 119 -34.19 -7.83 8.12
CA GLU A 119 -33.44 -8.30 9.29
C GLU A 119 -32.19 -9.11 8.87
N GLU A 120 -32.28 -9.93 7.82
CA GLU A 120 -31.12 -10.65 7.27
C GLU A 120 -30.10 -9.69 6.69
N ASN A 121 -30.52 -8.67 5.94
CA ASN A 121 -29.64 -7.64 5.40
C ASN A 121 -28.96 -6.84 6.53
N LYS A 122 -29.70 -6.49 7.60
CA LYS A 122 -29.13 -5.81 8.78
C LYS A 122 -28.11 -6.68 9.50
N THR A 123 -28.40 -7.97 9.70
CA THR A 123 -27.46 -8.91 10.33
C THR A 123 -26.18 -9.05 9.50
N MET A 124 -26.30 -9.11 8.18
CA MET A 124 -25.16 -9.15 7.27
C MET A 124 -24.32 -7.87 7.36
N LEU A 125 -24.96 -6.69 7.34
CA LEU A 125 -24.28 -5.40 7.48
C LEU A 125 -23.46 -5.34 8.78
N GLU A 126 -24.07 -5.70 9.92
CA GLU A 126 -23.37 -5.68 11.21
C GLU A 126 -22.20 -6.69 11.24
N SER A 127 -22.36 -7.86 10.63
CA SER A 127 -21.29 -8.87 10.54
C SER A 127 -20.09 -8.35 9.71
N VAL A 128 -20.36 -7.76 8.55
CA VAL A 128 -19.31 -7.16 7.70
C VAL A 128 -18.64 -6.00 8.43
N LYS A 129 -19.43 -5.10 9.03
CA LYS A 129 -18.91 -3.97 9.80
C LYS A 129 -18.00 -4.43 10.94
N GLN A 130 -18.42 -5.44 11.69
CA GLN A 130 -17.62 -5.99 12.80
C GLN A 130 -16.28 -6.59 12.29
N ALA A 131 -16.30 -7.31 11.16
CA ALA A 131 -15.09 -7.86 10.55
C ALA A 131 -14.13 -6.74 10.13
N LEU A 132 -14.63 -5.70 9.48
CA LEU A 132 -13.82 -4.54 9.07
C LEU A 132 -13.26 -3.78 10.27
N VAL A 133 -14.06 -3.56 11.31
CA VAL A 133 -13.63 -2.90 12.55
C VAL A 133 -12.55 -3.73 13.26
N THR A 134 -12.67 -5.04 13.28
CA THR A 134 -11.66 -5.94 13.86
C THR A 134 -10.32 -5.84 13.11
N GLN A 135 -10.37 -5.69 11.79
CA GLN A 135 -9.17 -5.64 10.96
C GLN A 135 -8.52 -4.27 10.91
N PHE A 136 -9.30 -3.19 10.87
CA PHE A 136 -8.81 -1.82 10.62
C PHE A 136 -8.89 -0.89 11.83
N GLY A 137 -9.61 -1.25 12.88
CA GLY A 137 -9.94 -0.37 14.00
C GLY A 137 -11.20 0.45 13.75
N SER A 138 -11.98 0.72 14.81
CA SER A 138 -13.28 1.42 14.73
C SER A 138 -13.15 2.85 14.20
N GLU A 139 -12.04 3.54 14.49
CA GLU A 139 -11.74 4.90 14.04
C GLU A 139 -11.42 4.99 12.54
N ASN A 140 -11.10 3.87 11.92
CA ASN A 140 -10.69 3.78 10.51
C ASN A 140 -11.79 3.22 9.60
N VAL A 141 -12.96 2.87 10.17
CA VAL A 141 -14.07 2.30 9.42
C VAL A 141 -15.29 3.20 9.55
N SER A 142 -15.85 3.65 8.44
CA SER A 142 -17.13 4.34 8.40
C SER A 142 -18.04 3.74 7.33
N TYR A 143 -19.35 3.81 7.52
CA TYR A 143 -20.35 3.34 6.58
C TYR A 143 -21.28 4.49 6.18
N ASP A 144 -21.53 4.61 4.89
CA ASP A 144 -22.45 5.59 4.31
C ASP A 144 -23.75 4.87 3.89
N GLU A 145 -24.84 5.13 4.60
CA GLU A 145 -26.14 4.50 4.34
C GLU A 145 -26.74 4.86 2.98
N LYS A 146 -26.37 6.01 2.39
CA LYS A 146 -26.92 6.44 1.09
C LYS A 146 -26.23 5.74 -0.06
N THR A 147 -24.92 5.65 0.00
CA THR A 147 -24.09 5.05 -1.07
C THR A 147 -23.81 3.58 -0.84
N LYS A 148 -24.07 3.07 0.39
CA LYS A 148 -23.81 1.70 0.86
C LYS A 148 -22.32 1.34 0.85
N PHE A 149 -21.43 2.32 0.81
CA PHE A 149 -20.00 2.10 0.88
C PHE A 149 -19.47 2.17 2.31
N PHE A 150 -18.62 1.22 2.64
CA PHE A 150 -17.65 1.35 3.73
C PHE A 150 -16.46 2.16 3.24
N THR A 151 -16.02 3.13 4.04
CA THR A 151 -14.74 3.82 3.83
C THR A 151 -13.75 3.31 4.86
N LEU A 152 -12.63 2.78 4.38
CA LEU A 152 -11.55 2.22 5.17
C LEU A 152 -10.33 3.11 5.05
N LYS A 153 -9.70 3.46 6.17
CA LYS A 153 -8.43 4.17 6.22
C LYS A 153 -7.36 3.21 6.73
N ALA A 154 -6.33 2.99 5.94
CA ALA A 154 -5.21 2.13 6.30
C ALA A 154 -3.91 2.92 6.24
N ASN A 155 -3.30 3.17 7.40
CA ASN A 155 -1.99 3.81 7.47
C ASN A 155 -0.92 2.73 7.61
N LYS A 156 -0.26 2.38 6.51
CA LYS A 156 0.66 1.25 6.43
C LYS A 156 2.10 1.71 6.26
N PRO A 157 3.05 1.09 7.00
CA PRO A 157 4.47 1.25 6.73
C PRO A 157 4.82 0.69 5.35
N VAL A 158 5.64 1.43 4.62
CA VAL A 158 6.18 1.02 3.31
C VAL A 158 7.69 1.15 3.34
N ILE A 159 8.37 0.16 2.81
CA ILE A 159 9.82 0.17 2.59
C ILE A 159 10.04 0.31 1.09
N ALA A 160 10.62 1.43 0.69
CA ALA A 160 11.10 1.62 -0.66
C ALA A 160 12.54 1.13 -0.77
N SER A 161 12.87 0.46 -1.87
CA SER A 161 14.22 0.00 -2.20
C SER A 161 14.63 0.46 -3.60
N SER A 162 15.91 0.81 -3.79
CA SER A 162 16.44 1.26 -5.07
C SER A 162 17.94 0.97 -5.18
N ALA A 163 18.42 0.57 -6.36
CA ALA A 163 19.84 0.40 -6.62
C ALA A 163 20.54 1.73 -6.95
N ASP A 164 19.82 2.73 -7.48
CA ASP A 164 20.38 3.94 -8.06
C ASP A 164 19.74 5.26 -7.56
N LYS A 165 18.77 5.18 -6.65
CA LYS A 165 17.95 6.29 -6.16
C LYS A 165 17.08 6.97 -7.23
N LYS A 166 16.95 6.36 -8.41
CA LYS A 166 16.16 6.89 -9.53
C LYS A 166 14.89 6.10 -9.73
N LYS A 167 14.96 4.76 -9.64
CA LYS A 167 13.81 3.85 -9.70
C LYS A 167 13.60 3.19 -8.35
N TRP A 168 12.40 3.31 -7.83
CA TRP A 168 12.03 2.78 -6.52
C TRP A 168 11.03 1.63 -6.64
N ARG A 169 11.20 0.65 -5.77
CA ARG A 169 10.30 -0.49 -5.61
C ARG A 169 9.82 -0.56 -4.19
N PHE A 170 8.60 -1.05 -4.00
CA PHE A 170 7.88 -0.90 -2.75
C PHE A 170 7.53 -2.25 -2.14
N THR A 171 7.59 -2.31 -0.81
CA THR A 171 7.12 -3.42 0.01
C THR A 171 6.28 -2.84 1.14
N THR A 172 4.99 -3.15 1.18
CA THR A 172 4.11 -2.77 2.29
C THR A 172 4.28 -3.79 3.42
N VAL A 173 4.35 -3.31 4.66
CA VAL A 173 4.38 -4.15 5.86
C VAL A 173 2.98 -4.11 6.47
N ASP A 174 2.17 -5.13 6.20
CA ASP A 174 0.77 -5.15 6.62
C ASP A 174 0.58 -5.61 8.07
N SER A 175 1.48 -6.47 8.56
CA SER A 175 1.43 -6.98 9.93
C SER A 175 2.80 -7.51 10.38
N ASP A 176 2.98 -7.63 11.69
CA ASP A 176 4.17 -8.26 12.25
C ASP A 176 4.35 -9.73 11.84
N ALA A 177 3.25 -10.43 11.57
CA ALA A 177 3.28 -11.81 11.11
C ALA A 177 3.97 -11.98 9.73
N GLN A 178 4.04 -10.93 8.92
CA GLN A 178 4.73 -10.96 7.63
C GLN A 178 6.24 -10.74 7.74
N LYS A 179 6.73 -10.15 8.83
CA LYS A 179 8.14 -9.80 8.98
C LYS A 179 9.12 -10.95 8.70
N PRO A 180 8.94 -12.17 9.24
CA PRO A 180 9.84 -13.29 8.95
C PRO A 180 9.92 -13.64 7.46
N LEU A 181 8.83 -13.42 6.72
CA LEU A 181 8.79 -13.65 5.28
C LEU A 181 9.55 -12.54 4.53
N LEU A 182 9.35 -11.29 4.94
CA LEU A 182 10.00 -10.12 4.33
C LEU A 182 11.51 -10.09 4.62
N GLU A 183 11.99 -10.64 5.74
CA GLU A 183 13.42 -10.78 6.08
C GLU A 183 14.22 -11.53 5.02
N GLN A 184 13.59 -12.31 4.17
CA GLN A 184 14.26 -13.02 3.08
C GLN A 184 14.84 -12.08 2.00
N PHE A 185 14.36 -10.83 1.93
CA PHE A 185 14.81 -9.86 0.91
C PHE A 185 14.83 -8.40 1.41
N ILE A 186 14.33 -8.12 2.59
CA ILE A 186 14.41 -6.83 3.27
C ILE A 186 15.35 -6.97 4.47
N PRO A 187 16.34 -6.11 4.67
CA PRO A 187 17.18 -6.11 5.85
C PRO A 187 16.35 -6.02 7.14
N LYS A 188 16.62 -6.92 8.09
CA LYS A 188 15.86 -7.02 9.34
C LYS A 188 15.73 -5.70 10.09
N GLU A 189 16.80 -4.90 10.14
CA GLU A 189 16.85 -3.58 10.80
C GLU A 189 15.87 -2.54 10.21
N LEU A 190 15.24 -2.84 9.07
CA LEU A 190 14.21 -1.99 8.45
C LEU A 190 12.79 -2.45 8.81
N LEU A 191 12.66 -3.66 9.37
CA LEU A 191 11.38 -4.25 9.74
C LEU A 191 11.05 -4.05 11.24
N ASP A 192 12.01 -3.55 12.00
CA ASP A 192 11.88 -3.19 13.41
C ASP A 192 11.20 -1.84 13.62
#